data_80a4e2d757d60b7a57e614f15341c8c0
#
_entry.id   80a4e2d757d60b7a57e614f15341c8c0
#
_cell.length_a   1.000
_cell.length_b   1.000
_cell.length_c   1.000
_cell.angle_alpha   90.00
_cell.angle_beta   90.00
_cell.angle_gamma   90.00
#
_symmetry.space_group_name_H-M   'P 1'
#
loop_
_entity.id
_entity.type
_entity.pdbx_description
1 polymer ?
#
loop_
_entity_poly.entity_id
_entity_poly.type
_entity_poly.pdbx_seq_one_letter_code
_entity_poly.pdbx_strand_id
1 'polypeptide(L)'
;FLSDRRVMPLCILAAQYPDLFRVLDNLDDNYWKGHSKPMYSFYIKQKDIAGNSRYTEEEQTLVRMLENGPLSLAETAHALHTDVYKLNLQRLEDEGIILRSGLTPTDMMCIRGDFTLYDAKASRLAVAFLAKSTHHTPEEIPTLVYELVAYTDEINLLAEECFRFSKNGQDDPNHLIQARFQSDAVLVGVGAPIHVFLPEVARLLGTTCFVPQEAGVTNALGAVIGDIRAEVIIHIKANYEMNSEEETKSGYYVYGVREPQIFEAYAEALAYAKEAGETAAREKALEQG
;
A
#
# COMPACT_ATOMS: atom_id res chain seq x y z
N PHE A 1 -4.24 6.49 -5.77
CA PHE A 1 -4.95 5.21 -5.89
C PHE A 1 -4.00 4.02 -5.99
N LEU A 2 -2.87 4.16 -6.67
CA LEU A 2 -1.87 3.11 -6.83
C LEU A 2 -0.75 3.35 -5.83
N SER A 3 -0.68 2.52 -4.81
CA SER A 3 0.27 2.64 -3.71
C SER A 3 0.69 1.23 -3.27
N ASP A 4 1.96 1.05 -2.98
CA ASP A 4 2.50 -0.18 -2.38
C ASP A 4 1.98 -0.41 -0.95
N ARG A 5 1.32 0.60 -0.37
CA ARG A 5 0.77 0.52 0.97
C ARG A 5 -0.64 0.01 0.96
N ARG A 6 -0.95 -0.78 1.96
CA ARG A 6 -2.33 -1.20 2.22
C ARG A 6 -3.16 0.01 2.65
N VAL A 7 -4.25 0.26 1.92
CA VAL A 7 -5.23 1.29 2.25
C VAL A 7 -6.58 0.62 2.36
N MET A 8 -7.27 0.82 3.47
CA MET A 8 -8.64 0.32 3.63
C MET A 8 -9.59 1.18 2.81
N PRO A 9 -10.49 0.58 2.00
CA PRO A 9 -11.54 1.33 1.31
C PRO A 9 -12.40 2.15 2.26
N LEU A 10 -12.71 3.37 1.87
CA LEU A 10 -13.48 4.30 2.70
C LEU A 10 -14.91 3.82 2.93
N CYS A 11 -15.54 3.20 1.91
CA CYS A 11 -16.87 2.61 2.03
C CYS A 11 -16.91 1.51 3.10
N ILE A 12 -15.85 0.70 3.24
CA ILE A 12 -15.76 -0.34 4.27
C ILE A 12 -15.61 0.29 5.65
N LEU A 13 -14.74 1.28 5.81
CA LEU A 13 -14.54 1.95 7.08
C LEU A 13 -15.83 2.66 7.53
N ALA A 14 -16.51 3.36 6.63
CA ALA A 14 -17.75 4.07 6.94
C ALA A 14 -18.89 3.14 7.36
N ALA A 15 -18.92 1.90 6.85
CA ALA A 15 -19.88 0.89 7.29
C ALA A 15 -19.60 0.40 8.73
N GLN A 16 -18.33 0.36 9.13
CA GLN A 16 -17.94 -0.02 10.49
C GLN A 16 -18.08 1.14 11.51
N TYR A 17 -17.84 2.37 11.05
CA TYR A 17 -17.80 3.58 11.88
C TYR A 17 -18.66 4.70 11.27
N PRO A 18 -19.98 4.69 11.45
CA PRO A 18 -20.87 5.72 10.89
C PRO A 18 -20.56 7.16 11.35
N ASP A 19 -19.91 7.31 12.50
CA ASP A 19 -19.52 8.63 13.04
C ASP A 19 -18.53 9.39 12.14
N LEU A 20 -17.92 8.71 11.16
CA LEU A 20 -17.06 9.36 10.15
C LEU A 20 -17.80 10.38 9.31
N PHE A 21 -19.13 10.24 9.18
CA PHE A 21 -19.94 11.20 8.43
C PHE A 21 -19.93 12.60 9.02
N ARG A 22 -19.66 12.76 10.33
CA ARG A 22 -19.44 14.10 10.92
C ARG A 22 -18.25 14.86 10.29
N VAL A 23 -17.24 14.14 9.76
CA VAL A 23 -16.11 14.72 9.04
C VAL A 23 -16.41 14.79 7.55
N LEU A 24 -16.94 13.72 6.96
CA LEU A 24 -17.17 13.61 5.52
C LEU A 24 -18.24 14.58 5.01
N ASP A 25 -19.30 14.82 5.78
CA ASP A 25 -20.37 15.77 5.42
C ASP A 25 -19.86 17.24 5.49
N ASN A 26 -18.75 17.50 6.19
CA ASN A 26 -18.14 18.83 6.35
C ASN A 26 -16.82 19.00 5.59
N LEU A 27 -16.49 18.13 4.64
CA LEU A 27 -15.25 18.22 3.86
C LEU A 27 -15.14 19.55 3.08
N ASP A 28 -16.25 20.06 2.59
CA ASP A 28 -16.29 21.32 1.82
C ASP A 28 -15.91 22.53 2.66
N ASP A 29 -16.33 22.58 3.92
CA ASP A 29 -16.02 23.67 4.85
C ASP A 29 -14.53 23.71 5.21
N ASN A 30 -13.84 22.58 5.08
CA ASN A 30 -12.42 22.43 5.36
C ASN A 30 -11.54 22.42 4.09
N TYR A 31 -12.12 22.58 2.91
CA TYR A 31 -11.40 22.53 1.64
C TYR A 31 -10.17 23.44 1.61
N TRP A 32 -10.32 24.71 2.01
CA TRP A 32 -9.24 25.70 2.00
C TRP A 32 -8.10 25.41 2.99
N LYS A 33 -8.35 24.57 4.00
CA LYS A 33 -7.33 24.21 5.00
C LYS A 33 -6.40 23.10 4.55
N GLY A 34 -6.78 22.34 3.52
CA GLY A 34 -6.03 21.18 3.10
C GLY A 34 -6.42 20.64 1.73
N HIS A 35 -6.74 21.50 0.75
CA HIS A 35 -7.19 21.08 -0.58
C HIS A 35 -6.21 20.19 -1.34
N SER A 36 -4.91 20.29 -1.05
CA SER A 36 -3.88 19.41 -1.64
C SER A 36 -3.61 18.15 -0.81
N LYS A 37 -4.35 17.93 0.27
CA LYS A 37 -4.25 16.75 1.13
C LYS A 37 -5.54 15.94 1.10
N PRO A 38 -5.48 14.62 1.23
CA PRO A 38 -6.67 13.76 1.25
C PRO A 38 -7.41 13.90 2.58
N MET A 39 -8.12 15.01 2.79
CA MET A 39 -8.81 15.32 4.02
C MET A 39 -9.92 14.32 4.39
N TYR A 40 -10.32 13.47 3.44
CA TYR A 40 -11.18 12.32 3.59
C TYR A 40 -10.47 11.04 4.08
N SER A 41 -9.17 11.12 4.38
CA SER A 41 -8.42 9.98 4.92
C SER A 41 -8.56 9.89 6.43
N PHE A 42 -8.56 8.65 6.92
CA PHE A 42 -8.63 8.29 8.34
C PHE A 42 -7.52 7.31 8.69
N TYR A 43 -7.17 7.27 9.97
CA TYR A 43 -6.23 6.31 10.53
C TYR A 43 -6.91 5.43 11.57
N ILE A 44 -6.52 4.16 11.63
CA ILE A 44 -7.09 3.13 12.49
C ILE A 44 -5.95 2.40 13.18
N LYS A 45 -6.09 2.12 14.48
CA LYS A 45 -5.14 1.28 15.23
C LYS A 45 -5.18 -0.18 14.70
N GLN A 46 -3.99 -0.75 14.48
CA GLN A 46 -3.83 -2.17 14.14
C GLN A 46 -3.11 -2.93 15.27
N LYS A 47 -2.08 -2.31 15.86
CA LYS A 47 -1.28 -2.92 16.94
C LYS A 47 -1.11 -1.95 18.09
N ASP A 48 -0.92 -2.51 19.29
CA ASP A 48 -0.55 -1.74 20.47
C ASP A 48 0.98 -1.57 20.53
N ILE A 49 1.40 -0.38 20.98
CA ILE A 49 2.81 -0.03 21.19
C ILE A 49 3.04 0.59 22.58
N ALA A 50 2.08 0.49 23.48
CA ALA A 50 2.18 1.08 24.81
C ALA A 50 3.41 0.56 25.57
N GLY A 51 4.21 1.48 26.11
CA GLY A 51 5.42 1.14 26.87
C GLY A 51 6.61 0.66 26.04
N ASN A 52 6.50 0.62 24.71
CA ASN A 52 7.61 0.25 23.84
C ASN A 52 8.51 1.47 23.56
N SER A 53 9.73 1.46 24.10
CA SER A 53 10.71 2.56 23.99
C SER A 53 11.21 2.86 22.57
N ARG A 54 10.89 2.01 21.60
CA ARG A 54 11.18 2.27 20.17
C ARG A 54 10.36 3.43 19.59
N TYR A 55 9.20 3.71 20.19
CA TYR A 55 8.26 4.71 19.70
C TYR A 55 8.29 5.95 20.60
N THR A 56 8.12 7.12 19.99
CA THR A 56 8.07 8.38 20.70
C THR A 56 6.79 8.47 21.57
N GLU A 57 6.78 9.38 22.55
CA GLU A 57 5.58 9.64 23.35
C GLU A 57 4.40 10.13 22.49
N GLU A 58 4.69 10.88 21.43
CA GLU A 58 3.70 11.34 20.47
C GLU A 58 3.08 10.17 19.70
N GLU A 59 3.91 9.24 19.17
CA GLU A 59 3.45 8.03 18.48
C GLU A 59 2.59 7.15 19.40
N GLN A 60 3.02 6.93 20.63
CA GLN A 60 2.27 6.16 21.64
C GLN A 60 0.95 6.85 22.01
N THR A 61 0.96 8.18 22.11
CA THR A 61 -0.24 8.97 22.39
C THR A 61 -1.26 8.87 21.26
N LEU A 62 -0.80 9.00 20.00
CA LEU A 62 -1.66 8.81 18.83
C LEU A 62 -2.31 7.43 18.83
N VAL A 63 -1.52 6.36 18.99
CA VAL A 63 -2.04 4.98 18.99
C VAL A 63 -3.06 4.75 20.11
N ARG A 64 -2.86 5.37 21.28
CA ARG A 64 -3.83 5.34 22.37
C ARG A 64 -5.12 6.09 22.03
N MET A 65 -5.04 7.24 21.35
CA MET A 65 -6.23 7.97 20.92
C MET A 65 -7.06 7.17 19.91
N LEU A 66 -6.38 6.43 19.02
CA LEU A 66 -7.01 5.56 18.03
C LEU A 66 -7.74 4.33 18.64
N GLU A 67 -7.60 4.08 19.94
CA GLU A 67 -8.42 3.06 20.67
C GLU A 67 -9.91 3.43 20.71
N ASN A 68 -10.21 4.72 20.68
CA ASN A 68 -11.58 5.21 20.71
C ASN A 68 -12.25 5.24 19.33
N GLY A 69 -11.54 4.84 18.28
CA GLY A 69 -12.01 4.81 16.90
C GLY A 69 -11.10 5.53 15.93
N PRO A 70 -11.47 5.54 14.64
CA PRO A 70 -10.70 6.21 13.60
C PRO A 70 -10.60 7.72 13.82
N LEU A 71 -9.43 8.27 13.53
CA LEU A 71 -9.20 9.72 13.47
C LEU A 71 -8.99 10.15 12.02
N SER A 72 -9.62 11.23 11.62
CA SER A 72 -9.36 11.90 10.33
C SER A 72 -7.95 12.48 10.28
N LEU A 73 -7.47 12.77 9.07
CA LEU A 73 -6.17 13.45 8.87
C LEU A 73 -6.06 14.72 9.71
N ALA A 74 -7.12 15.54 9.76
CA ALA A 74 -7.14 16.79 10.52
C ALA A 74 -7.12 16.54 12.03
N GLU A 75 -7.90 15.57 12.54
CA GLU A 75 -7.92 15.21 13.95
C GLU A 75 -6.59 14.62 14.40
N THR A 76 -5.96 13.80 13.55
CA THR A 76 -4.63 13.25 13.80
C THR A 76 -3.58 14.36 13.92
N ALA A 77 -3.58 15.32 13.00
CA ALA A 77 -2.67 16.47 13.05
C ALA A 77 -2.91 17.31 14.33
N HIS A 78 -4.17 17.56 14.67
CA HIS A 78 -4.52 18.27 15.91
C HIS A 78 -4.06 17.52 17.16
N ALA A 79 -4.24 16.20 17.20
CA ALA A 79 -3.82 15.34 18.32
C ALA A 79 -2.30 15.38 18.57
N LEU A 80 -1.53 15.50 17.49
CA LEU A 80 -0.07 15.60 17.53
C LEU A 80 0.44 17.06 17.58
N HIS A 81 -0.45 18.03 17.80
CA HIS A 81 -0.12 19.46 17.85
C HIS A 81 0.69 19.95 16.63
N THR A 82 0.38 19.42 15.44
CA THR A 82 1.07 19.69 14.19
C THR A 82 0.09 20.10 13.10
N ASP A 83 0.62 20.51 11.96
CA ASP A 83 -0.16 20.81 10.77
C ASP A 83 -0.26 19.58 9.85
N VAL A 84 -1.35 19.47 9.09
CA VAL A 84 -1.59 18.33 8.14
C VAL A 84 -0.48 18.20 7.10
N TYR A 85 0.22 19.26 6.77
CA TYR A 85 1.33 19.26 5.82
C TYR A 85 2.64 18.73 6.42
N LYS A 86 2.79 18.80 7.75
CA LYS A 86 3.95 18.32 8.49
C LYS A 86 3.75 16.93 9.07
N LEU A 87 2.54 16.40 9.00
CA LEU A 87 2.20 15.09 9.53
C LEU A 87 2.97 14.00 8.78
N ASN A 88 3.76 13.22 9.51
CA ASN A 88 4.50 12.08 8.98
C ASN A 88 4.23 10.83 9.81
N LEU A 89 3.36 9.97 9.29
CA LEU A 89 2.97 8.70 9.92
C LEU A 89 3.51 7.49 9.18
N GLN A 90 4.39 7.71 8.20
CA GLN A 90 4.88 6.67 7.31
C GLN A 90 5.45 5.48 8.06
N ARG A 91 6.26 5.73 9.10
CA ARG A 91 6.85 4.68 9.93
C ARG A 91 5.80 3.80 10.59
N LEU A 92 4.77 4.39 11.18
CA LEU A 92 3.69 3.65 11.84
C LEU A 92 2.84 2.85 10.83
N GLU A 93 2.65 3.37 9.62
CA GLU A 93 1.99 2.66 8.52
C GLU A 93 2.86 1.48 8.04
N ASP A 94 4.15 1.70 7.78
CA ASP A 94 5.09 0.71 7.26
C ASP A 94 5.32 -0.45 8.26
N GLU A 95 5.33 -0.17 9.56
CA GLU A 95 5.42 -1.18 10.62
C GLU A 95 4.06 -1.84 10.94
N GLY A 96 2.98 -1.41 10.27
CA GLY A 96 1.64 -1.94 10.44
C GLY A 96 1.05 -1.69 11.84
N ILE A 97 1.45 -0.59 12.49
CA ILE A 97 0.91 -0.15 13.78
C ILE A 97 -0.44 0.54 13.57
N ILE A 98 -0.52 1.33 12.52
CA ILE A 98 -1.75 1.98 12.07
C ILE A 98 -2.05 1.60 10.62
N LEU A 99 -3.30 1.65 10.24
CA LEU A 99 -3.76 1.48 8.87
C LEU A 99 -4.47 2.74 8.41
N ARG A 100 -4.11 3.21 7.23
CA ARG A 100 -4.80 4.32 6.58
C ARG A 100 -6.04 3.83 5.84
N SER A 101 -7.14 4.57 5.92
CA SER A 101 -8.31 4.45 5.07
C SER A 101 -8.46 5.69 4.19
N GLY A 102 -8.93 5.51 2.98
CA GLY A 102 -9.15 6.57 2.01
C GLY A 102 -9.77 6.04 0.73
N LEU A 103 -9.79 6.86 -0.31
CA LEU A 103 -10.31 6.43 -1.62
C LEU A 103 -9.41 5.36 -2.25
N THR A 104 -10.06 4.30 -2.70
CA THR A 104 -9.44 3.15 -3.37
C THR A 104 -10.21 2.79 -4.64
N PRO A 105 -9.71 1.91 -5.51
CA PRO A 105 -10.50 1.37 -6.62
C PRO A 105 -11.81 0.72 -6.17
N THR A 106 -11.87 0.10 -4.98
CA THR A 106 -13.10 -0.47 -4.42
C THR A 106 -14.17 0.59 -4.19
N ASP A 107 -13.79 1.78 -3.74
CA ASP A 107 -14.72 2.91 -3.59
C ASP A 107 -15.31 3.34 -4.93
N MET A 108 -14.50 3.32 -6.00
CA MET A 108 -14.98 3.60 -7.36
C MET A 108 -15.95 2.55 -7.86
N MET A 109 -15.70 1.27 -7.54
CA MET A 109 -16.63 0.17 -7.83
C MET A 109 -17.97 0.34 -7.11
N CYS A 110 -17.95 0.77 -5.84
CA CYS A 110 -19.18 1.10 -5.10
C CYS A 110 -19.96 2.24 -5.77
N ILE A 111 -19.26 3.30 -6.21
CA ILE A 111 -19.91 4.44 -6.89
C ILE A 111 -20.56 4.02 -8.21
N ARG A 112 -19.89 3.17 -8.99
CA ARG A 112 -20.39 2.66 -10.28
C ARG A 112 -21.46 1.58 -10.15
N GLY A 113 -21.57 0.94 -8.98
CA GLY A 113 -22.47 -0.17 -8.74
C GLY A 113 -21.92 -1.55 -9.13
N ASP A 114 -20.62 -1.63 -9.45
CA ASP A 114 -19.91 -2.89 -9.73
C ASP A 114 -19.63 -3.69 -8.45
N PHE A 115 -19.71 -3.03 -7.29
CA PHE A 115 -19.61 -3.62 -5.97
C PHE A 115 -20.64 -3.01 -5.03
N THR A 116 -21.63 -3.82 -4.62
CA THR A 116 -22.84 -3.35 -3.93
C THR A 116 -22.94 -3.79 -2.47
N LEU A 117 -21.87 -4.38 -1.92
CA LEU A 117 -21.88 -4.86 -0.53
C LEU A 117 -21.87 -3.69 0.48
N TYR A 118 -21.34 -2.53 0.11
CA TYR A 118 -21.28 -1.34 0.95
C TYR A 118 -21.91 -0.14 0.26
N ASP A 119 -22.45 0.78 1.06
CA ASP A 119 -23.01 2.03 0.56
C ASP A 119 -21.92 2.95 0.01
N ALA A 120 -22.18 3.60 -1.10
CA ALA A 120 -21.25 4.48 -1.78
C ALA A 120 -21.24 5.94 -1.25
N LYS A 121 -22.05 6.29 -0.22
CA LYS A 121 -22.16 7.68 0.24
C LYS A 121 -20.82 8.27 0.66
N ALA A 122 -20.06 7.55 1.48
CA ALA A 122 -18.74 8.00 1.94
C ALA A 122 -17.78 8.22 0.77
N SER A 123 -17.74 7.28 -0.17
CA SER A 123 -16.91 7.36 -1.37
C SER A 123 -17.30 8.54 -2.25
N ARG A 124 -18.60 8.83 -2.42
CA ARG A 124 -19.09 9.97 -3.21
C ARG A 124 -18.69 11.31 -2.60
N LEU A 125 -18.80 11.46 -1.28
CA LEU A 125 -18.37 12.67 -0.58
C LEU A 125 -16.87 12.93 -0.75
N ALA A 126 -16.07 11.88 -0.61
CA ALA A 126 -14.62 11.97 -0.78
C ALA A 126 -14.23 12.24 -2.25
N VAL A 127 -14.92 11.64 -3.21
CA VAL A 127 -14.72 11.91 -4.66
C VAL A 127 -15.10 13.34 -5.00
N ALA A 128 -16.19 13.88 -4.46
CA ALA A 128 -16.57 15.29 -4.67
C ALA A 128 -15.48 16.25 -4.17
N PHE A 129 -14.85 15.97 -3.02
CA PHE A 129 -13.71 16.73 -2.53
C PHE A 129 -12.49 16.59 -3.46
N LEU A 130 -12.14 15.37 -3.89
CA LEU A 130 -11.01 15.09 -4.79
C LEU A 130 -11.19 15.80 -6.13
N ALA A 131 -12.39 15.77 -6.69
CA ALA A 131 -12.74 16.40 -7.96
C ALA A 131 -12.43 17.90 -7.97
N LYS A 132 -12.74 18.60 -6.88
CA LYS A 132 -12.41 20.04 -6.73
C LYS A 132 -10.89 20.30 -6.81
N SER A 133 -10.07 19.42 -6.21
CA SER A 133 -8.62 19.60 -6.17
C SER A 133 -7.92 19.17 -7.46
N THR A 134 -8.57 18.36 -8.28
CA THR A 134 -8.02 17.81 -9.53
C THR A 134 -8.60 18.46 -10.79
N HIS A 135 -9.51 19.42 -10.64
CA HIS A 135 -10.22 20.10 -11.73
C HIS A 135 -11.01 19.15 -12.64
N HIS A 136 -11.53 18.06 -12.07
CA HIS A 136 -12.43 17.12 -12.73
C HIS A 136 -13.83 17.19 -12.13
N THR A 137 -14.81 16.63 -12.83
CA THR A 137 -16.12 16.42 -12.23
C THR A 137 -16.14 15.15 -11.37
N PRO A 138 -17.00 15.05 -10.35
CA PRO A 138 -17.12 13.82 -9.55
C PRO A 138 -17.47 12.58 -10.39
N GLU A 139 -18.19 12.75 -11.49
CA GLU A 139 -18.62 11.71 -12.41
C GLU A 139 -17.46 11.16 -13.25
N GLU A 140 -16.46 11.97 -13.56
CA GLU A 140 -15.28 11.57 -14.33
C GLU A 140 -14.30 10.74 -13.49
N ILE A 141 -14.17 11.01 -12.19
CA ILE A 141 -13.15 10.37 -11.33
C ILE A 141 -13.20 8.83 -11.36
N PRO A 142 -14.36 8.16 -11.21
CA PRO A 142 -14.41 6.71 -11.27
C PRO A 142 -13.89 6.14 -12.60
N THR A 143 -14.23 6.77 -13.73
CA THR A 143 -13.77 6.34 -15.05
C THR A 143 -12.26 6.51 -15.18
N LEU A 144 -11.73 7.66 -14.81
CA LEU A 144 -10.28 7.92 -14.82
C LEU A 144 -9.50 6.93 -13.96
N VAL A 145 -10.03 6.56 -12.79
CA VAL A 145 -9.39 5.58 -11.92
C VAL A 145 -9.40 4.18 -12.55
N TYR A 146 -10.50 3.78 -13.19
CA TYR A 146 -10.58 2.51 -13.91
C TYR A 146 -9.59 2.43 -15.05
N GLU A 147 -9.51 3.48 -15.86
CA GLU A 147 -8.52 3.57 -16.94
C GLU A 147 -7.08 3.51 -16.41
N LEU A 148 -6.81 4.20 -15.29
CA LEU A 148 -5.49 4.19 -14.67
C LEU A 148 -5.12 2.82 -14.11
N VAL A 149 -6.05 2.10 -13.48
CA VAL A 149 -5.82 0.74 -12.98
C VAL A 149 -5.55 -0.21 -14.13
N ALA A 150 -6.39 -0.21 -15.17
CA ALA A 150 -6.19 -1.06 -16.35
C ALA A 150 -4.85 -0.78 -17.04
N TYR A 151 -4.47 0.49 -17.19
CA TYR A 151 -3.17 0.88 -17.76
C TYR A 151 -1.99 0.42 -16.89
N THR A 152 -2.11 0.51 -15.57
CA THR A 152 -1.05 0.06 -14.66
C THR A 152 -0.91 -1.46 -14.67
N ASP A 153 -2.01 -2.19 -14.74
CA ASP A 153 -2.00 -3.65 -14.86
C ASP A 153 -1.36 -4.08 -16.19
N GLU A 154 -1.68 -3.39 -17.29
CA GLU A 154 -1.01 -3.60 -18.59
C GLU A 154 0.51 -3.40 -18.44
N ILE A 155 0.94 -2.27 -17.87
CA ILE A 155 2.37 -1.97 -17.65
C ILE A 155 3.03 -3.00 -16.73
N ASN A 156 2.39 -3.42 -15.66
CA ASN A 156 2.94 -4.41 -14.72
C ASN A 156 3.12 -5.78 -15.38
N LEU A 157 2.18 -6.18 -16.24
CA LEU A 157 2.30 -7.42 -17.03
C LEU A 157 3.44 -7.36 -18.06
N LEU A 158 3.78 -6.16 -18.52
CA LEU A 158 4.81 -5.91 -19.53
C LEU A 158 6.14 -5.42 -18.94
N ALA A 159 6.20 -5.10 -17.64
CA ALA A 159 7.32 -4.43 -16.98
C ALA A 159 8.65 -5.21 -17.05
N GLU A 160 8.62 -6.52 -17.25
CA GLU A 160 9.83 -7.32 -17.46
C GLU A 160 10.49 -7.05 -18.83
N GLU A 161 9.77 -6.43 -19.77
CA GLU A 161 10.21 -6.18 -21.16
C GLU A 161 10.84 -4.79 -21.37
N CYS A 162 11.10 -4.01 -20.32
CA CYS A 162 11.94 -2.78 -20.37
C CYS A 162 11.48 -1.59 -21.22
N PHE A 163 10.21 -1.40 -21.55
CA PHE A 163 9.80 -0.27 -22.36
C PHE A 163 8.81 0.67 -21.68
N ARG A 164 9.24 1.94 -21.52
CA ARG A 164 8.37 3.02 -21.06
C ARG A 164 7.64 3.63 -22.25
N PHE A 165 6.45 3.17 -22.56
CA PHE A 165 5.56 3.90 -23.45
C PHE A 165 4.62 4.78 -22.60
N SER A 166 4.50 6.05 -22.97
CA SER A 166 3.49 6.89 -22.35
C SER A 166 2.12 6.58 -22.96
N LYS A 167 1.06 6.66 -22.16
CA LYS A 167 -0.33 6.51 -22.63
C LYS A 167 -0.64 7.43 -23.81
N ASN A 168 -0.07 8.65 -23.79
CA ASN A 168 -0.22 9.63 -24.87
C ASN A 168 0.45 9.22 -26.18
N GLY A 169 1.35 8.24 -26.16
CA GLY A 169 2.00 7.70 -27.37
C GLY A 169 1.14 6.74 -28.16
N GLN A 170 0.10 6.17 -27.57
CA GLN A 170 -0.77 5.21 -28.26
C GLN A 170 -1.89 5.89 -29.07
N ASP A 171 -2.36 7.04 -28.63
CA ASP A 171 -3.52 7.74 -29.22
C ASP A 171 -3.15 9.04 -29.95
N ASP A 172 -1.89 9.45 -29.97
CA ASP A 172 -1.46 10.64 -30.72
C ASP A 172 -1.27 10.30 -32.20
N PRO A 173 -2.11 10.82 -33.08
CA PRO A 173 -2.03 10.56 -34.53
C PRO A 173 -0.74 11.11 -35.20
N ASN A 174 0.03 11.92 -34.44
CA ASN A 174 1.29 12.49 -34.95
C ASN A 174 2.51 11.64 -34.60
N HIS A 175 2.37 10.54 -33.84
CA HIS A 175 3.47 9.63 -33.58
C HIS A 175 3.79 8.77 -34.78
N LEU A 176 5.07 8.85 -35.24
CA LEU A 176 5.59 8.06 -36.36
C LEU A 176 5.71 6.56 -36.08
N ILE A 177 5.76 6.18 -34.80
CA ILE A 177 5.91 4.80 -34.34
C ILE A 177 4.87 4.50 -33.28
N GLN A 178 4.07 3.46 -33.52
CA GLN A 178 3.15 2.90 -32.55
C GLN A 178 3.64 1.52 -32.15
N ALA A 179 3.74 1.26 -30.83
CA ALA A 179 3.98 -0.08 -30.33
C ALA A 179 2.68 -0.67 -29.78
N ARG A 180 2.40 -1.91 -30.14
CA ARG A 180 1.31 -2.71 -29.58
C ARG A 180 1.91 -3.97 -28.97
N PHE A 181 1.47 -4.28 -27.78
CA PHE A 181 1.83 -5.51 -27.10
C PHE A 181 0.70 -6.52 -27.29
N GLN A 182 1.06 -7.77 -27.49
CA GLN A 182 0.11 -8.86 -27.60
C GLN A 182 0.63 -10.05 -26.80
N SER A 183 -0.25 -10.75 -26.11
CA SER A 183 0.07 -11.96 -25.38
C SER A 183 -0.75 -13.13 -25.92
N ASP A 184 -0.09 -14.26 -26.17
CA ASP A 184 -0.76 -15.52 -26.52
C ASP A 184 -1.22 -16.30 -25.28
N ALA A 185 -0.83 -15.84 -24.07
CA ALA A 185 -1.23 -16.46 -22.82
C ALA A 185 -2.62 -16.00 -22.39
N VAL A 186 -3.45 -16.94 -21.94
CA VAL A 186 -4.73 -16.63 -21.30
C VAL A 186 -4.49 -16.06 -19.90
N LEU A 187 -5.08 -14.92 -19.60
CA LEU A 187 -4.99 -14.30 -18.27
C LEU A 187 -5.98 -14.98 -17.30
N VAL A 188 -5.50 -15.44 -16.16
CA VAL A 188 -6.34 -16.01 -15.10
C VAL A 188 -6.42 -15.01 -13.94
N GLY A 189 -7.63 -14.54 -13.63
CA GLY A 189 -7.87 -13.55 -12.61
C GLY A 189 -8.17 -14.14 -11.24
N VAL A 190 -7.51 -13.66 -10.20
CA VAL A 190 -7.77 -13.97 -8.81
C VAL A 190 -7.86 -12.70 -7.97
N GLY A 191 -8.76 -12.67 -7.00
CA GLY A 191 -9.01 -11.49 -6.15
C GLY A 191 -10.37 -10.85 -6.42
N ALA A 192 -10.89 -10.14 -5.42
CA ALA A 192 -12.26 -9.60 -5.44
C ALA A 192 -12.56 -8.64 -6.61
N PRO A 193 -11.71 -7.66 -6.99
CA PRO A 193 -12.03 -6.71 -8.05
C PRO A 193 -11.67 -7.20 -9.45
N ILE A 194 -11.09 -8.39 -9.58
CA ILE A 194 -10.46 -8.82 -10.84
C ILE A 194 -11.45 -8.95 -12.00
N HIS A 195 -12.70 -9.32 -11.71
CA HIS A 195 -13.76 -9.45 -12.71
C HIS A 195 -14.10 -8.11 -13.40
N VAL A 196 -13.79 -6.99 -12.76
CA VAL A 196 -14.02 -5.65 -13.30
C VAL A 196 -12.90 -5.20 -14.23
N PHE A 197 -11.66 -5.45 -13.85
CA PHE A 197 -10.49 -4.90 -14.54
C PHE A 197 -9.86 -5.86 -15.57
N LEU A 198 -9.84 -7.16 -15.28
CA LEU A 198 -9.13 -8.13 -16.13
C LEU A 198 -9.64 -8.19 -17.59
N PRO A 199 -10.95 -8.08 -17.87
CA PRO A 199 -11.44 -8.07 -19.26
C PRO A 199 -10.85 -6.94 -20.09
N GLU A 200 -10.69 -5.74 -19.51
CA GLU A 200 -10.12 -4.60 -20.20
C GLU A 200 -8.60 -4.78 -20.41
N VAL A 201 -7.89 -5.30 -19.40
CA VAL A 201 -6.46 -5.65 -19.53
C VAL A 201 -6.25 -6.68 -20.64
N ALA A 202 -7.08 -7.73 -20.68
CA ALA A 202 -7.01 -8.75 -21.75
C ALA A 202 -7.26 -8.15 -23.13
N ARG A 203 -8.23 -7.23 -23.25
CA ARG A 203 -8.50 -6.50 -24.48
C ARG A 203 -7.30 -5.66 -24.93
N LEU A 204 -6.65 -4.93 -24.02
CA LEU A 204 -5.47 -4.12 -24.32
C LEU A 204 -4.29 -4.97 -24.78
N LEU A 205 -4.12 -6.17 -24.21
CA LEU A 205 -3.07 -7.13 -24.58
C LEU A 205 -3.46 -8.06 -25.76
N GLY A 206 -4.63 -7.87 -26.36
CA GLY A 206 -5.09 -8.69 -27.48
C GLY A 206 -5.26 -10.17 -27.15
N THR A 207 -5.54 -10.51 -25.88
CA THR A 207 -5.69 -11.89 -25.41
C THR A 207 -7.07 -12.13 -24.78
N THR A 208 -7.27 -13.30 -24.20
CA THR A 208 -8.49 -13.67 -23.46
C THR A 208 -8.21 -13.78 -21.97
N CYS A 209 -9.27 -13.64 -21.16
CA CYS A 209 -9.17 -13.84 -19.73
C CYS A 209 -10.18 -14.87 -19.23
N PHE A 210 -9.83 -15.51 -18.10
CA PHE A 210 -10.70 -16.41 -17.34
C PHE A 210 -10.72 -15.94 -15.89
N VAL A 211 -11.92 -15.71 -15.36
CA VAL A 211 -12.13 -15.37 -13.96
C VAL A 211 -12.88 -16.52 -13.31
N PRO A 212 -12.25 -17.30 -12.41
CA PRO A 212 -12.92 -18.38 -11.68
C PRO A 212 -14.11 -17.85 -10.85
N GLN A 213 -15.09 -18.69 -10.60
CA GLN A 213 -16.24 -18.32 -9.79
C GLN A 213 -15.85 -17.94 -8.37
N GLU A 214 -14.79 -18.55 -7.84
CA GLU A 214 -14.22 -18.33 -6.52
C GLU A 214 -13.17 -17.22 -6.49
N ALA A 215 -12.96 -16.50 -7.60
CA ALA A 215 -11.92 -15.45 -7.71
C ALA A 215 -11.99 -14.43 -6.56
N GLY A 216 -13.18 -14.05 -6.12
CA GLY A 216 -13.39 -13.08 -5.04
C GLY A 216 -12.91 -13.54 -3.66
N VAL A 217 -12.82 -14.83 -3.42
CA VAL A 217 -12.41 -15.44 -2.13
C VAL A 217 -11.07 -16.18 -2.21
N THR A 218 -10.39 -16.12 -3.34
CA THR A 218 -9.14 -16.87 -3.59
C THR A 218 -8.06 -16.56 -2.56
N ASN A 219 -7.96 -15.30 -2.12
CA ASN A 219 -6.99 -14.92 -1.08
C ASN A 219 -7.29 -15.60 0.27
N ALA A 220 -8.57 -15.66 0.66
CA ALA A 220 -8.98 -16.36 1.88
C ALA A 220 -8.76 -17.87 1.75
N LEU A 221 -9.09 -18.45 0.59
CA LEU A 221 -8.84 -19.85 0.31
C LEU A 221 -7.34 -20.17 0.33
N GLY A 222 -6.52 -19.32 -0.30
CA GLY A 222 -5.06 -19.44 -0.29
C GLY A 222 -4.47 -19.36 1.12
N ALA A 223 -5.03 -18.53 1.99
CA ALA A 223 -4.59 -18.45 3.39
C ALA A 223 -4.92 -19.71 4.19
N VAL A 224 -6.00 -20.43 3.83
CA VAL A 224 -6.39 -21.68 4.52
C VAL A 224 -5.59 -22.89 4.05
N ILE A 225 -5.27 -22.96 2.74
CA ILE A 225 -4.61 -24.14 2.13
C ILE A 225 -3.12 -23.91 1.84
N GLY A 226 -2.66 -22.66 1.94
CA GLY A 226 -1.27 -22.28 1.66
C GLY A 226 -0.34 -22.63 2.81
N ASP A 227 0.92 -22.85 2.48
CA ASP A 227 1.98 -22.99 3.47
C ASP A 227 2.33 -21.64 4.09
N ILE A 228 2.64 -21.63 5.38
CA ILE A 228 3.15 -20.45 6.07
C ILE A 228 4.57 -20.18 5.58
N ARG A 229 4.81 -18.96 5.10
CA ARG A 229 6.14 -18.53 4.67
C ARG A 229 6.58 -17.32 5.49
N ALA A 230 7.78 -17.39 6.02
CA ALA A 230 8.44 -16.26 6.65
C ALA A 230 9.75 -15.96 5.93
N GLU A 231 10.00 -14.68 5.71
CA GLU A 231 11.25 -14.18 5.13
C GLU A 231 11.95 -13.29 6.14
N VAL A 232 13.26 -13.47 6.22
CA VAL A 232 14.15 -12.69 7.08
C VAL A 232 15.38 -12.31 6.27
N ILE A 233 15.76 -11.04 6.30
CA ILE A 233 16.93 -10.51 5.60
C ILE A 233 18.02 -10.20 6.62
N ILE A 234 19.18 -10.80 6.44
CA ILE A 234 20.37 -10.53 7.23
C ILE A 234 21.45 -9.94 6.32
N HIS A 235 22.04 -8.87 6.78
CA HIS A 235 23.09 -8.17 6.06
C HIS A 235 24.45 -8.52 6.62
N ILE A 236 25.40 -8.82 5.73
CA ILE A 236 26.83 -8.97 6.06
C ILE A 236 27.58 -7.86 5.33
N LYS A 237 28.24 -6.99 6.08
CA LYS A 237 29.01 -5.86 5.55
C LYS A 237 30.44 -5.96 6.03
N ALA A 238 31.43 -5.70 5.15
CA ALA A 238 32.80 -5.57 5.57
C ALA A 238 32.94 -4.38 6.53
N ASN A 239 33.66 -4.61 7.62
CA ASN A 239 34.05 -3.60 8.60
C ASN A 239 35.47 -3.12 8.30
N TYR A 240 35.67 -1.79 8.27
CA TYR A 240 36.95 -1.17 8.01
C TYR A 240 37.32 -0.26 9.17
N GLU A 241 38.53 -0.31 9.58
CA GLU A 241 39.11 0.61 10.55
C GLU A 241 40.07 1.57 9.84
N MET A 242 39.89 2.87 10.09
CA MET A 242 40.81 3.91 9.63
C MET A 242 41.99 4.00 10.58
N ASN A 243 43.14 3.49 10.17
CA ASN A 243 44.40 3.80 10.80
C ASN A 243 45.06 4.90 9.99
N SER A 244 45.55 5.92 10.65
CA SER A 244 46.01 7.26 10.25
C SER A 244 46.43 7.53 8.78
N GLU A 245 46.63 6.55 7.93
CA GLU A 245 46.94 6.70 6.50
C GLU A 245 46.36 5.59 5.59
N GLU A 246 45.84 4.48 6.15
CA GLU A 246 45.27 3.37 5.35
C GLU A 246 43.96 2.81 5.96
N GLU A 247 43.00 2.52 5.11
CA GLU A 247 41.79 1.82 5.45
C GLU A 247 42.03 0.30 5.46
N THR A 248 42.05 -0.28 6.67
CA THR A 248 42.32 -1.72 6.84
C THR A 248 41.01 -2.45 7.18
N LYS A 249 40.75 -3.55 6.50
CA LYS A 249 39.58 -4.38 6.78
C LYS A 249 39.77 -5.08 8.12
N SER A 250 38.89 -4.78 9.09
CA SER A 250 38.92 -5.32 10.46
C SER A 250 37.94 -6.46 10.70
N GLY A 251 37.21 -6.94 9.65
CA GLY A 251 36.30 -8.04 9.77
C GLY A 251 34.97 -7.85 9.01
N TYR A 252 33.90 -8.48 9.52
CA TYR A 252 32.59 -8.44 8.93
C TYR A 252 31.53 -8.17 9.99
N TYR A 253 30.66 -7.22 9.69
CA TYR A 253 29.55 -6.81 10.52
C TYR A 253 28.26 -7.49 10.05
N VAL A 254 27.60 -8.24 10.94
CA VAL A 254 26.36 -8.95 10.65
C VAL A 254 25.20 -8.30 11.42
N TYR A 255 24.14 -7.92 10.73
CA TYR A 255 22.98 -7.26 11.34
C TYR A 255 21.68 -7.58 10.59
N GLY A 256 20.53 -7.37 11.23
CA GLY A 256 19.20 -7.53 10.62
C GLY A 256 18.18 -8.26 11.49
N VAL A 257 18.60 -9.18 12.37
CA VAL A 257 17.67 -9.99 13.18
C VAL A 257 17.93 -9.86 14.67
N ARG A 258 19.18 -9.85 15.09
CA ARG A 258 19.63 -9.72 16.48
C ARG A 258 20.54 -8.49 16.63
N GLU A 259 21.05 -8.28 17.84
CA GLU A 259 22.08 -7.29 18.04
C GLU A 259 23.25 -7.54 17.08
N PRO A 260 23.81 -6.47 16.50
CA PRO A 260 24.89 -6.58 15.53
C PRO A 260 26.10 -7.31 16.09
N GLN A 261 26.69 -8.19 15.30
CA GLN A 261 27.87 -8.97 15.66
C GLN A 261 29.00 -8.71 14.66
N ILE A 262 30.26 -8.75 15.17
CA ILE A 262 31.46 -8.59 14.33
C ILE A 262 32.22 -9.92 14.32
N PHE A 263 32.69 -10.33 13.13
CA PHE A 263 33.46 -11.54 12.89
C PHE A 263 34.72 -11.22 12.13
N GLU A 264 35.82 -11.88 12.43
CA GLU A 264 37.07 -11.67 11.71
C GLU A 264 37.03 -12.30 10.31
N ALA A 265 36.42 -13.49 10.19
CA ALA A 265 36.34 -14.21 8.93
C ALA A 265 34.92 -14.19 8.32
N TYR A 266 34.85 -14.02 6.98
CA TYR A 266 33.58 -14.05 6.25
C TYR A 266 32.82 -15.39 6.42
N ALA A 267 33.53 -16.50 6.49
CA ALA A 267 32.94 -17.82 6.68
C ALA A 267 32.16 -17.93 8.01
N GLU A 268 32.71 -17.36 9.09
CA GLU A 268 32.08 -17.31 10.41
C GLU A 268 30.87 -16.39 10.40
N ALA A 269 31.00 -15.19 9.80
CA ALA A 269 29.89 -14.26 9.61
C ALA A 269 28.74 -14.88 8.84
N LEU A 270 29.05 -15.64 7.77
CA LEU A 270 28.05 -16.30 6.95
C LEU A 270 27.37 -17.47 7.70
N ALA A 271 28.12 -18.27 8.45
CA ALA A 271 27.58 -19.36 9.26
C ALA A 271 26.62 -18.82 10.33
N TYR A 272 27.02 -17.79 11.05
CA TYR A 272 26.17 -17.11 12.03
C TYR A 272 24.91 -16.50 11.38
N ALA A 273 25.05 -15.82 10.25
CA ALA A 273 23.91 -15.22 9.55
C ALA A 273 22.89 -16.26 9.11
N LYS A 274 23.34 -17.43 8.62
CA LYS A 274 22.45 -18.54 8.25
C LYS A 274 21.69 -19.08 9.47
N GLU A 275 22.39 -19.41 10.55
CA GLU A 275 21.78 -19.95 11.77
C GLU A 275 20.80 -18.96 12.41
N ALA A 276 21.20 -17.68 12.54
CA ALA A 276 20.36 -16.63 13.08
C ALA A 276 19.12 -16.39 12.18
N GLY A 277 19.29 -16.44 10.85
CA GLY A 277 18.22 -16.27 9.87
C GLY A 277 17.22 -17.43 9.91
N GLU A 278 17.69 -18.67 9.94
CA GLU A 278 16.82 -19.84 10.04
C GLU A 278 15.99 -19.82 11.33
N THR A 279 16.63 -19.48 12.46
CA THR A 279 15.95 -19.38 13.76
C THR A 279 14.86 -18.32 13.72
N ALA A 280 15.21 -17.11 13.27
CA ALA A 280 14.26 -15.99 13.22
C ALA A 280 13.14 -16.21 12.20
N ALA A 281 13.41 -16.87 11.06
CA ALA A 281 12.39 -17.22 10.09
C ALA A 281 11.40 -18.25 10.68
N ARG A 282 11.89 -19.24 11.44
CA ARG A 282 11.03 -20.21 12.14
C ARG A 282 10.16 -19.55 13.21
N GLU A 283 10.75 -18.68 14.05
CA GLU A 283 10.02 -17.92 15.06
C GLU A 283 8.92 -17.09 14.42
N LYS A 284 9.26 -16.36 13.35
CA LYS A 284 8.29 -15.55 12.61
C LYS A 284 7.19 -16.36 11.93
N ALA A 285 7.51 -17.55 11.42
CA ALA A 285 6.52 -18.46 10.84
C ALA A 285 5.57 -19.01 11.92
N LEU A 286 6.09 -19.36 13.11
CA LEU A 286 5.26 -19.82 14.23
C LEU A 286 4.35 -18.72 14.81
N GLU A 287 4.75 -17.46 14.74
CA GLU A 287 3.91 -16.33 15.14
C GLU A 287 2.76 -16.05 14.15
N GLN A 288 2.90 -16.49 12.91
CA GLN A 288 1.92 -16.28 11.84
C GLN A 288 0.90 -17.44 11.71
N GLY A 289 1.18 -18.59 12.26
CA GLY A 289 0.35 -19.80 12.21
C GLY A 289 -0.07 -20.30 13.52
#